data_8795ae2abf1c08045c76dd7ef8586886
#
_entry.id   8795ae2abf1c08045c76dd7ef8586886
#
_cell.length_a   1.000
_cell.length_b   1.000
_cell.length_c   1.000
_cell.angle_alpha   90.00
_cell.angle_beta   90.00
_cell.angle_gamma   90.00
#
_symmetry.space_group_name_H-M   'P 1'
#
loop_
_entity.id
_entity.type
_entity.pdbx_description
1 polymer ?
#
loop_
_entity_poly.entity_id
_entity_poly.type
_entity_poly.pdbx_seq_one_letter_code
_entity_poly.pdbx_strand_id
1 'polypeptide(L)'
;NKTKESIVVRWVDFGGQMQTYQDNLLPEEGYAQHTYIGHQWVLYDKADRELGRTFATGKITAWEVYSKGIRATKARELPAKNRE
;
A
#
# COMPACT_ATOMS: atom_id res chain seq x y z
N ASN A 1 1.03 3.14 6.99
CA ASN A 1 -0.06 4.12 7.05
C ASN A 1 0.35 5.27 7.96
N LYS A 2 0.68 6.40 7.36
CA LYS A 2 1.08 7.58 8.13
C LYS A 2 -0.08 8.57 8.30
N THR A 3 -1.29 8.14 7.98
CA THR A 3 -2.46 8.98 8.21
C THR A 3 -2.95 8.77 9.64
N LYS A 4 -3.97 9.50 10.02
CA LYS A 4 -4.54 9.38 11.35
C LYS A 4 -5.74 8.45 11.39
N GLU A 5 -6.08 7.83 10.26
CA GLU A 5 -7.21 6.92 10.19
C GLU A 5 -6.79 5.65 9.49
N SER A 6 -7.61 4.63 9.56
CA SER A 6 -7.29 3.43 8.83
C SER A 6 -7.46 3.68 7.34
N ILE A 7 -6.75 2.92 6.54
CA ILE A 7 -6.82 3.06 5.09
C ILE A 7 -7.13 1.72 4.47
N VAL A 8 -7.48 1.75 3.19
CA VAL A 8 -7.86 0.57 2.43
C VAL A 8 -6.85 0.39 1.31
N VAL A 9 -6.38 -0.84 1.11
CA VAL A 9 -5.44 -1.16 0.04
C VAL A 9 -6.16 -2.05 -0.95
N ARG A 10 -6.20 -1.64 -2.20
CA ARG A 10 -6.88 -2.39 -3.26
C ARG A 10 -5.95 -2.66 -4.42
N TRP A 11 -6.16 -3.79 -5.06
CA TRP A 11 -5.43 -4.17 -6.26
C TRP A 11 -6.39 -4.03 -7.44
N VAL A 12 -5.89 -3.44 -8.53
CA VAL A 12 -6.68 -3.31 -9.74
C VAL A 12 -6.22 -4.42 -10.66
N ASP A 13 -7.12 -5.36 -10.96
CA ASP A 13 -6.72 -6.49 -11.79
C ASP A 13 -6.72 -6.10 -13.26
N PHE A 14 -6.33 -7.03 -14.11
CA PHE A 14 -6.18 -6.69 -15.52
C PHE A 14 -7.52 -6.47 -16.22
N GLY A 15 -8.60 -6.87 -15.61
CA GLY A 15 -9.93 -6.57 -16.14
C GLY A 15 -10.47 -5.25 -15.65
N GLY A 16 -9.69 -4.53 -14.86
CA GLY A 16 -10.12 -3.23 -14.36
C GLY A 16 -10.93 -3.29 -13.09
N GLN A 17 -11.09 -4.47 -12.51
CA GLN A 17 -11.85 -4.58 -11.27
C GLN A 17 -10.95 -4.46 -10.08
N MET A 18 -11.46 -3.90 -9.01
CA MET A 18 -10.70 -3.71 -7.80
C MET A 18 -11.00 -4.79 -6.79
N GLN A 19 -9.96 -5.25 -6.12
CA GLN A 19 -10.11 -6.24 -5.06
C GLN A 19 -9.45 -5.71 -3.81
N THR A 20 -10.16 -5.74 -2.70
CA THR A 20 -9.65 -5.21 -1.45
C THR A 20 -8.77 -6.26 -0.76
N TYR A 21 -7.55 -5.85 -0.46
CA TYR A 21 -6.61 -6.74 0.24
C TYR A 21 -6.46 -6.37 1.71
N GLN A 22 -6.54 -5.08 2.02
CA GLN A 22 -6.50 -4.64 3.41
C GLN A 22 -7.61 -3.61 3.55
N ASP A 23 -8.60 -3.87 4.37
CA ASP A 23 -9.69 -2.92 4.51
C ASP A 23 -9.62 -2.13 5.81
N ASN A 24 -8.60 -2.34 6.60
CA ASN A 24 -8.49 -1.64 7.88
C ASN A 24 -7.03 -1.57 8.32
N LEU A 25 -6.17 -0.99 7.48
CA LEU A 25 -4.78 -0.84 7.85
C LEU A 25 -4.68 0.37 8.78
N LEU A 26 -4.38 0.14 10.04
CA LEU A 26 -4.43 1.17 11.06
C LEU A 26 -3.28 2.15 10.97
N PRO A 27 -3.42 3.33 11.60
CA PRO A 27 -2.33 4.29 11.62
C PRO A 27 -1.05 3.66 12.17
N GLU A 28 0.06 3.99 11.57
CA GLU A 28 1.39 3.49 11.89
C GLU A 28 1.57 2.01 11.59
N GLU A 29 0.56 1.35 11.07
CA GLU A 29 0.66 -0.05 10.73
C GLU A 29 1.17 -0.20 9.32
N GLY A 30 1.92 -1.22 9.06
CA GLY A 30 2.38 -1.53 7.73
C GLY A 30 2.37 -3.03 7.52
N TYR A 31 2.54 -3.45 6.28
CA TYR A 31 2.62 -4.86 5.98
C TYR A 31 3.35 -5.03 4.65
N ALA A 32 3.77 -6.24 4.39
CA ALA A 32 4.44 -6.55 3.13
C ALA A 32 3.44 -7.24 2.21
N GLN A 33 3.37 -6.80 0.98
CA GLN A 33 2.44 -7.35 0.02
C GLN A 33 3.22 -8.00 -1.11
N HIS A 34 3.00 -9.29 -1.30
CA HIS A 34 3.61 -9.98 -2.43
C HIS A 34 2.82 -9.61 -3.68
N THR A 35 3.49 -9.24 -4.74
CA THR A 35 2.82 -8.79 -5.94
C THR A 35 3.69 -9.07 -7.16
N TYR A 36 3.18 -8.81 -8.35
CA TYR A 36 3.88 -9.07 -9.58
C TYR A 36 4.06 -7.78 -10.37
N ILE A 37 5.11 -7.74 -11.18
CA ILE A 37 5.41 -6.55 -11.97
C ILE A 37 4.19 -6.14 -12.77
N GLY A 38 3.90 -4.87 -12.75
CA GLY A 38 2.78 -4.31 -13.52
C GLY A 38 1.46 -4.25 -12.79
N HIS A 39 1.38 -4.92 -11.62
CA HIS A 39 0.13 -4.85 -10.88
C HIS A 39 -0.04 -3.45 -10.30
N GLN A 40 -1.24 -2.92 -10.38
CA GLN A 40 -1.54 -1.59 -9.88
C GLN A 40 -2.21 -1.68 -8.52
N TRP A 41 -1.75 -0.88 -7.60
CA TRP A 41 -2.27 -0.84 -6.24
C TRP A 41 -2.74 0.57 -5.95
N VAL A 42 -3.90 0.68 -5.32
CA VAL A 42 -4.51 1.98 -5.04
C VAL A 42 -4.86 2.03 -3.57
N LEU A 43 -4.56 3.15 -2.94
CA LEU A 43 -4.77 3.34 -1.52
C LEU A 43 -5.92 4.34 -1.33
N TYR A 44 -6.84 4.02 -0.44
CA TYR A 44 -8.00 4.86 -0.19
C TYR A 44 -8.13 5.16 1.30
N ASP A 45 -8.74 6.29 1.61
CA ASP A 45 -9.07 6.58 3.00
C ASP A 45 -10.43 5.96 3.32
N LYS A 46 -10.90 6.16 4.55
CA LYS A 46 -12.14 5.54 4.96
C LYS A 46 -13.34 6.12 4.23
N ALA A 47 -13.23 7.28 3.67
CA ALA A 47 -14.31 7.87 2.90
C ALA A 47 -14.26 7.43 1.44
N ASP A 48 -13.41 6.44 1.13
CA ASP A 48 -13.28 5.91 -0.21
C ASP A 48 -12.67 6.91 -1.17
N ARG A 49 -11.88 7.84 -0.64
CA ARG A 49 -11.20 8.82 -1.47
C ARG A 49 -9.79 8.33 -1.74
N GLU A 50 -9.38 8.38 -2.98
CA GLU A 50 -8.07 7.87 -3.36
C GLU A 50 -6.96 8.73 -2.76
N LEU A 51 -6.03 8.08 -2.08
CA LEU A 51 -4.87 8.75 -1.52
C LEU A 51 -3.67 8.66 -2.47
N GLY A 52 -3.63 7.65 -3.32
CA GLY A 52 -2.55 7.51 -4.28
C GLY A 52 -2.56 6.14 -4.91
N ARG A 53 -1.76 5.97 -5.95
CA ARG A 53 -1.67 4.68 -6.60
C ARG A 53 -0.25 4.45 -7.09
N THR A 54 0.11 3.19 -7.24
CA THR A 54 1.44 2.84 -7.65
C THR A 54 1.39 1.53 -8.42
N PHE A 55 2.46 1.23 -9.13
CA PHE A 55 2.58 -0.01 -9.86
C PHE A 55 3.74 -0.81 -9.29
N ALA A 56 3.58 -2.11 -9.22
CA ALA A 56 4.65 -2.96 -8.76
C ALA A 56 5.75 -3.02 -9.82
N THR A 57 6.99 -2.97 -9.37
CA THR A 57 8.13 -3.06 -10.27
C THR A 57 8.90 -4.32 -9.91
N GLY A 58 10.00 -4.57 -10.55
CA GLY A 58 10.81 -5.73 -10.23
C GLY A 58 11.65 -5.55 -8.99
N LYS A 59 11.48 -4.44 -8.27
CA LYS A 59 12.28 -4.17 -7.08
C LYS A 59 11.39 -4.12 -5.86
N ILE A 60 11.97 -4.42 -4.71
CA ILE A 60 11.25 -4.26 -3.46
C ILE A 60 11.15 -2.78 -3.19
N THR A 61 9.94 -2.31 -3.03
CA THR A 61 9.68 -0.90 -2.83
C THR A 61 8.81 -0.73 -1.60
N ALA A 62 9.12 0.25 -0.79
CA ALA A 62 8.29 0.58 0.36
C ALA A 62 7.56 1.89 0.06
N TRP A 63 6.34 1.98 0.51
CA TRP A 63 5.53 3.17 0.30
C TRP A 63 4.97 3.64 1.64
N GLU A 64 5.01 4.94 1.84
CA GLU A 64 4.39 5.55 3.01
C GLU A 64 3.14 6.25 2.53
N VAL A 65 2.04 6.08 3.24
CA VAL A 65 0.76 6.63 2.83
C VAL A 65 0.39 7.79 3.75
N TYR A 66 0.14 8.94 3.17
CA TYR A 66 -0.22 10.15 3.91
C TYR A 66 -1.59 10.63 3.44
N SER A 67 -2.21 11.49 4.19
CA SER A 67 -3.53 12.00 3.82
C SER A 67 -3.50 12.79 2.52
N LYS A 68 -2.34 13.26 2.10
CA LYS A 68 -2.24 14.03 0.87
C LYS A 68 -1.58 13.27 -0.27
N GLY A 69 -1.31 12.01 -0.10
CA GLY A 69 -0.70 11.20 -1.16
C GLY A 69 0.20 10.12 -0.62
N ILE A 70 0.94 9.48 -1.49
CA ILE A 70 1.85 8.42 -1.08
C ILE A 70 3.25 8.82 -1.49
N ARG A 71 4.23 8.23 -0.84
CA ARG A 71 5.63 8.53 -1.11
C ARG A 71 6.45 7.25 -1.08
N ALA A 72 7.28 7.05 -2.08
CA ALA A 72 8.18 5.91 -2.08
C ALA A 72 9.28 6.16 -1.05
N THR A 73 9.68 5.12 -0.36
CA THR A 73 10.77 5.23 0.59
C THR A 73 11.68 4.04 0.38
N LYS A 74 12.93 4.10 1.00
CA LYS A 74 13.84 3.08 0.86
C LYS A 74 13.27 1.85 1.41
N ALA A 75 13.34 0.79 0.71
CA ALA A 75 12.85 -0.42 1.23
C ALA A 75 13.79 -0.94 2.21
N ARG A 76 13.83 -0.56 3.44
CA ARG A 76 14.72 -1.06 4.33
C ARG A 76 14.08 -2.20 4.84
N GLU A 77 14.74 -3.02 5.28
CA GLU A 77 14.28 -4.07 5.78
C GLU A 77 13.32 -3.85 6.71
N LEU A 78 12.32 -4.36 6.50
CA LEU A 78 11.44 -4.23 7.40
C LEU A 78 11.97 -4.96 8.44
N PRO A 79 11.96 -4.56 9.42
CA PRO A 79 12.53 -5.02 10.54
C PRO A 79 12.38 -6.39 10.55
N ALA A 80 13.08 -6.72 10.22
CA ALA A 80 12.95 -7.79 10.15
C ALA A 80 12.67 -8.37 11.25
N LYS A 81 12.53 -8.01 11.68
CA LYS A 81 12.28 -8.38 12.50
C LYS A 81 11.86 -9.23 12.42
N ASN A 82 11.83 -9.34 11.93
CA ASN A 82 11.32 -10.02 11.82
C ASN A 82 11.96 -11.06 11.42
N ARG A 83 12.78 -11.20 11.36
CA ARG A 83 13.39 -12.05 11.00
C ARG A 83 13.96 -12.56 11.90
N GLU A 84 13.89 -12.71 12.44
CA GLU A 84 14.23 -13.03 13.35
C GLU A 84 14.18 -13.52 13.69
#